data_3b42a969a627e80f260fa2278694029b
#
_entry.id   3b42a969a627e80f260fa2278694029b
#
_cell.length_a   1.000
_cell.length_b   1.000
_cell.length_c   1.000
_cell.angle_alpha   90.00
_cell.angle_beta   90.00
_cell.angle_gamma   90.00
#
_symmetry.space_group_name_H-M   'P 1'
#
loop_
_entity.id
_entity.type
_entity.pdbx_description
1 polymer ?
#
loop_
_entity_poly.entity_id
_entity_poly.type
_entity_poly.pdbx_seq_one_letter_code
_entity_poly.pdbx_strand_id
1 'polypeptide(L)'
;MLKGIIRDTIVSTRKQESLVGSKFMEVELVEVGKPTGKYIIAIDSVGAGIGETVLITTGSSARIALQREHTPTDAVIVGIVD
;
A
#
# COMPACT_ATOMS: atom_id res chain seq x y z
N MET A 1 8.55 -8.45 -3.05
CA MET A 1 7.10 -8.27 -2.84
C MET A 1 6.74 -8.68 -1.43
N LEU A 2 5.82 -7.96 -0.81
CA LEU A 2 5.40 -8.20 0.57
C LEU A 2 3.95 -8.61 0.61
N LYS A 3 3.55 -9.26 1.71
CA LYS A 3 2.17 -9.60 2.00
C LYS A 3 1.77 -8.92 3.30
N GLY A 4 0.55 -8.38 3.37
CA GLY A 4 0.07 -7.71 4.57
C GLY A 4 -1.45 -7.71 4.67
N ILE A 5 -1.93 -7.25 5.81
CA ILE A 5 -3.37 -7.09 6.07
C ILE A 5 -3.63 -5.61 6.24
N ILE A 6 -4.62 -5.07 5.53
CA ILE A 6 -5.01 -3.67 5.67
C ILE A 6 -5.68 -3.49 7.01
N ARG A 7 -5.11 -2.61 7.85
CA ARG A 7 -5.63 -2.35 9.20
C ARG A 7 -6.41 -1.06 9.29
N ASP A 8 -6.07 -0.07 8.46
CA ASP A 8 -6.72 1.23 8.50
C ASP A 8 -6.55 1.97 7.18
N THR A 9 -7.36 3.00 6.96
CA THR A 9 -7.19 3.98 5.90
C THR A 9 -6.59 5.25 6.49
N ILE A 10 -5.66 5.86 5.76
CA ILE A 10 -5.00 7.08 6.21
C ILE A 10 -5.57 8.26 5.43
N VAL A 11 -6.07 9.26 6.15
CA VAL A 11 -6.57 10.50 5.55
C VAL A 11 -5.54 11.60 5.77
N SER A 12 -5.06 12.18 4.69
CA SER A 12 -4.13 13.30 4.74
C SER A 12 -4.75 14.47 3.96
N THR A 13 -5.00 15.58 4.66
CA THR A 13 -5.61 16.76 4.04
C THR A 13 -4.57 17.66 3.35
N ARG A 14 -3.29 17.52 3.73
CA ARG A 14 -2.17 18.26 3.12
C ARG A 14 -1.12 17.27 2.68
N LYS A 15 -0.82 17.27 1.37
CA LYS A 15 0.17 16.39 0.78
C LYS A 15 0.66 16.98 -0.53
N GLN A 16 1.74 16.41 -1.04
CA GLN A 16 2.24 16.82 -2.35
C GLN A 16 1.18 16.58 -3.42
N GLU A 17 1.16 17.46 -4.42
CA GLU A 17 0.19 17.40 -5.51
C GLU A 17 0.19 16.05 -6.22
N SER A 18 1.37 15.45 -6.40
CA SER A 18 1.50 14.12 -7.05
C SER A 18 0.81 13.00 -6.27
N LEU A 19 0.47 13.21 -5.00
CA LEU A 19 -0.24 12.24 -4.16
C LEU A 19 -1.74 12.50 -4.09
N VAL A 20 -2.23 13.62 -4.62
CA VAL A 20 -3.65 13.95 -4.60
C VAL A 20 -4.45 12.89 -5.36
N GLY A 21 -5.53 12.41 -4.77
CA GLY A 21 -6.34 11.34 -5.32
C GLY A 21 -5.86 9.93 -4.98
N SER A 22 -4.67 9.81 -4.39
CA SER A 22 -4.18 8.50 -3.94
C SER A 22 -4.85 8.09 -2.64
N LYS A 23 -5.11 6.79 -2.52
CA LYS A 23 -5.70 6.20 -1.34
C LYS A 23 -4.60 5.54 -0.51
N PHE A 24 -4.40 6.03 0.71
CA PHE A 24 -3.34 5.54 1.60
C PHE A 24 -3.90 4.51 2.55
N MET A 25 -3.21 3.38 2.68
CA MET A 25 -3.59 2.29 3.58
C MET A 25 -2.47 2.01 4.57
N GLU A 26 -2.82 1.86 5.84
CA GLU A 26 -1.90 1.31 6.83
C GLU A 26 -2.01 -0.20 6.80
N VAL A 27 -0.89 -0.87 6.55
CA VAL A 27 -0.85 -2.31 6.34
C VAL A 27 0.09 -2.94 7.34
N GLU A 28 -0.39 -3.96 8.04
CA GLU A 28 0.45 -4.79 8.90
C GLU A 28 1.07 -5.89 8.07
N LEU A 29 2.40 -5.97 8.07
CA LEU A 29 3.10 -7.01 7.32
C LEU A 29 2.87 -8.39 7.93
N VAL A 30 2.72 -9.39 7.07
CA VAL A 30 2.49 -10.77 7.43
C VAL A 30 3.66 -11.60 6.91
N GLU A 31 4.25 -12.41 7.79
CA GLU A 31 5.33 -13.33 7.44
C GLU A 31 4.94 -14.74 7.86
N VAL A 32 5.05 -15.69 6.92
CA VAL A 32 4.72 -17.10 7.16
C VAL A 32 3.33 -17.26 7.80
N GLY A 33 2.34 -16.52 7.27
CA GLY A 33 0.96 -16.58 7.73
C GLY A 33 0.68 -15.88 9.06
N LYS A 34 1.66 -15.18 9.64
CA LYS A 34 1.51 -14.53 10.96
C LYS A 34 1.73 -13.03 10.85
N PRO A 35 0.85 -12.21 11.46
CA PRO A 35 1.10 -10.77 11.60
C PRO A 35 2.39 -10.51 12.38
N THR A 36 3.17 -9.53 11.94
CA THR A 36 4.49 -9.24 12.50
C THR A 36 4.51 -8.10 13.50
N GLY A 37 3.44 -7.30 13.56
CA GLY A 37 3.45 -6.05 14.33
C GLY A 37 4.21 -4.92 13.64
N LYS A 38 4.68 -5.13 12.43
CA LYS A 38 5.35 -4.09 11.63
C LYS A 38 4.37 -3.54 10.62
N TYR A 39 4.31 -2.21 10.51
CA TYR A 39 3.34 -1.53 9.66
C TYR A 39 4.03 -0.68 8.61
N ILE A 40 3.43 -0.58 7.45
CA ILE A 40 3.84 0.34 6.38
C ILE A 40 2.60 1.06 5.85
N ILE A 41 2.84 2.19 5.20
CA ILE A 41 1.79 2.90 4.48
C ILE A 41 1.99 2.66 2.99
N ALA A 42 0.96 2.15 2.32
CA ALA A 42 1.01 1.84 0.90
C ALA A 42 -0.15 2.53 0.17
N ILE A 43 0.08 2.86 -1.09
CA ILE A 43 -0.98 3.39 -1.96
C ILE A 43 -1.74 2.21 -2.55
N ASP A 44 -3.07 2.28 -2.50
CA ASP A 44 -3.93 1.26 -3.09
C ASP A 44 -4.15 1.52 -4.58
N SER A 45 -3.90 0.51 -5.41
CA SER A 45 -4.15 0.57 -6.85
C SER A 45 -5.20 -0.43 -7.32
N VAL A 46 -5.81 -1.20 -6.40
CA VAL A 46 -6.71 -2.31 -6.79
C VAL A 46 -8.08 -2.26 -6.12
N GLY A 47 -8.34 -1.27 -5.26
CA GLY A 47 -9.61 -1.15 -4.57
C GLY A 47 -9.74 -2.07 -3.35
N ALA A 48 -8.66 -2.30 -2.64
CA ALA A 48 -8.67 -3.14 -1.44
C ALA A 48 -9.31 -2.43 -0.24
N GLY A 49 -9.82 -3.18 0.71
CA GLY A 49 -10.47 -2.68 1.91
C GLY A 49 -9.86 -3.18 3.20
N ILE A 50 -10.31 -2.60 4.31
CA ILE A 50 -9.85 -2.97 5.66
C ILE A 50 -10.14 -4.44 5.91
N GLY A 51 -9.16 -5.16 6.46
CA GLY A 51 -9.25 -6.58 6.77
C GLY A 51 -8.80 -7.50 5.65
N GLU A 52 -8.63 -6.98 4.44
CA GLU A 52 -8.18 -7.81 3.32
C GLU A 52 -6.68 -8.04 3.37
N THR A 53 -6.27 -9.24 2.95
CA THR A 53 -4.87 -9.58 2.76
C THR A 53 -4.45 -9.15 1.36
N VAL A 54 -3.33 -8.45 1.27
CA VAL A 54 -2.90 -7.82 0.03
C VAL A 54 -1.45 -8.14 -0.30
N LEU A 55 -1.12 -8.03 -1.58
CA LEU A 55 0.25 -8.09 -2.08
C LEU A 55 0.74 -6.67 -2.34
N ILE A 56 1.97 -6.39 -1.93
CA ILE A 56 2.55 -5.05 -1.97
C ILE A 56 3.88 -5.13 -2.72
N THR A 57 4.05 -4.28 -3.72
CA THR A 57 5.34 -4.07 -4.36
C THR A 57 6.02 -2.84 -3.75
N THR A 58 7.34 -2.84 -3.71
CA THR A 58 8.12 -1.78 -3.04
C THR A 58 9.20 -1.23 -3.98
N GLY A 59 9.82 -0.13 -3.55
CA GLY A 59 10.90 0.51 -4.29
C GLY A 59 10.43 1.13 -5.60
N SER A 60 11.27 1.11 -6.62
CA SER A 60 10.94 1.65 -7.93
C SER A 60 9.81 0.89 -8.62
N SER A 61 9.65 -0.39 -8.33
CA SER A 61 8.54 -1.20 -8.84
C SER A 61 7.18 -0.65 -8.39
N ALA A 62 7.10 -0.03 -7.21
CA ALA A 62 5.89 0.60 -6.73
C ALA A 62 5.46 1.75 -7.63
N ARG A 63 6.39 2.60 -8.03
CA ARG A 63 6.11 3.73 -8.93
C ARG A 63 5.73 3.27 -10.33
N ILE A 64 6.37 2.20 -10.79
CA ILE A 64 6.03 1.58 -12.08
C ILE A 64 4.60 1.04 -12.05
N ALA A 65 4.21 0.37 -10.96
CA ALA A 65 2.86 -0.16 -10.80
C ALA A 65 1.79 0.94 -10.83
N LEU A 66 2.09 2.13 -10.30
CA LEU A 66 1.21 3.29 -10.37
C LEU A 66 1.24 4.00 -11.70
N GLN A 67 2.22 3.70 -12.58
CA GLN A 67 2.48 4.44 -13.81
C GLN A 67 2.79 5.92 -13.54
N ARG A 68 3.46 6.19 -12.43
CA ARG A 68 3.78 7.55 -11.95
C ARG A 68 5.21 7.57 -11.41
N GLU A 69 6.18 7.68 -12.29
CA GLU A 69 7.61 7.56 -11.95
C GLU A 69 8.10 8.57 -10.91
N HIS A 70 7.46 9.74 -10.85
CA HIS A 70 7.87 10.83 -9.96
C HIS A 70 7.02 10.92 -8.68
N THR A 71 6.14 9.96 -8.43
CA THR A 71 5.34 9.94 -7.21
C THR A 71 6.22 9.55 -6.03
N PRO A 72 6.21 10.31 -4.92
CA PRO A 72 7.05 10.01 -3.75
C PRO A 72 6.45 8.87 -2.91
N THR A 73 6.45 7.66 -3.47
CA THR A 73 6.01 6.45 -2.79
C THR A 73 6.95 5.30 -3.12
N ASP A 74 7.09 4.38 -2.19
CA ASP A 74 7.87 3.17 -2.39
C ASP A 74 7.09 1.89 -2.04
N ALA A 75 5.78 2.01 -1.81
CA ALA A 75 4.94 0.87 -1.50
C ALA A 75 3.56 1.04 -2.14
N VAL A 76 3.16 0.05 -2.95
CA VAL A 76 1.88 0.06 -3.67
C VAL A 76 1.24 -1.31 -3.56
N ILE A 77 -0.05 -1.32 -3.19
CA ILE A 77 -0.87 -2.54 -3.17
C ILE A 77 -1.22 -2.89 -4.62
N VAL A 78 -0.83 -4.07 -5.06
CA VAL A 78 -1.01 -4.51 -6.45
C VAL A 78 -1.91 -5.72 -6.58
N GLY A 79 -2.34 -6.33 -5.50
CA GLY A 79 -3.22 -7.49 -5.55
C GLY A 79 -3.92 -7.73 -4.23
N ILE A 80 -5.05 -8.43 -4.30
CA ILE A 80 -5.81 -8.89 -3.15
C ILE A 80 -5.71 -10.42 -3.12
N VAL A 81 -5.36 -10.96 -1.95
CA VAL A 81 -5.26 -12.41 -1.76
C VAL A 81 -6.63 -12.94 -1.36
N ASP A 82 -7.13 -13.88 -2.11
CA ASP A 82 -8.42 -14.53 -1.83
C ASP A 82 -8.27 -15.74 -0.93
#